data_8e482f00b9dc52b9f2eae5a186869b8c
#
_entry.id   8e482f00b9dc52b9f2eae5a186869b8c
#
_cell.length_a   1.000
_cell.length_b   1.000
_cell.length_c   1.000
_cell.angle_alpha   90.00
_cell.angle_beta   90.00
_cell.angle_gamma   90.00
#
_symmetry.space_group_name_H-M   'P 1'
#
loop_
_entity.id
_entity.type
_entity.pdbx_description
1 polymer ?
#
loop_
_entity_poly.entity_id
_entity_poly.type
_entity_poly.pdbx_seq_one_letter_code
_entity_poly.pdbx_strand_id
1 'polypeptide(L)'
;MVIPTRSLSECGMSNYRIMPSRLSLLAILFGFTGYSHSTTKSTQCPVEIKPQQTLLVKHEGWAVSTENTRNPLVSIRISEGNPSEIAWLIPTTTSNPSVLQWLLPKSDRGYWVACGYGSTSLILFRPILRAYSKCTVWLDKDFSPPIATKYECK
;
A
#
# COMPACT_ATOMS: atom_id res chain seq x y z
N MET A 1 7.48 31.64 -37.06
CA MET A 1 6.81 30.33 -36.95
C MET A 1 5.39 30.62 -36.44
N VAL A 2 4.40 30.55 -37.32
CA VAL A 2 3.03 31.06 -37.10
C VAL A 2 2.15 29.92 -36.67
N ILE A 3 1.46 30.07 -35.52
CA ILE A 3 0.51 29.07 -34.99
C ILE A 3 -0.89 29.45 -35.50
N PRO A 4 -1.66 28.56 -36.16
CA PRO A 4 -3.03 28.84 -36.56
C PRO A 4 -4.01 28.52 -35.41
N THR A 5 -4.79 29.50 -35.02
CA THR A 5 -6.01 29.40 -34.21
C THR A 5 -7.10 28.68 -35.00
N ARG A 6 -7.71 27.64 -34.44
CA ARG A 6 -8.92 26.99 -34.97
C ARG A 6 -10.15 27.37 -34.16
N SER A 7 -11.12 27.84 -34.92
CA SER A 7 -12.42 28.34 -34.55
C SER A 7 -13.35 27.28 -33.93
N LEU A 8 -14.12 27.72 -32.96
CA LEU A 8 -15.27 27.04 -32.38
C LEU A 8 -16.41 27.01 -33.42
N SER A 9 -16.97 25.86 -33.72
CA SER A 9 -18.22 25.72 -34.46
C SER A 9 -19.31 25.21 -33.50
N GLU A 10 -20.38 26.01 -33.53
CA GLU A 10 -21.63 25.81 -32.82
C GLU A 10 -22.29 24.47 -33.17
N CYS A 11 -22.82 23.77 -32.17
CA CYS A 11 -23.67 22.60 -32.39
C CYS A 11 -25.07 22.87 -31.87
N GLY A 12 -26.06 22.79 -32.80
CA GLY A 12 -27.42 23.23 -32.70
C GLY A 12 -28.29 22.53 -31.66
N MET A 13 -29.23 23.31 -31.15
CA MET A 13 -30.34 22.85 -30.33
C MET A 13 -31.33 22.05 -31.19
N SER A 14 -31.54 20.80 -30.83
CA SER A 14 -32.60 19.97 -31.36
C SER A 14 -33.75 19.90 -30.35
N ASN A 15 -34.86 20.49 -30.74
CA ASN A 15 -36.15 20.46 -30.03
C ASN A 15 -36.74 19.04 -30.06
N TYR A 16 -36.75 18.32 -28.94
CA TYR A 16 -37.58 17.14 -28.80
C TYR A 16 -38.91 17.46 -28.16
N ARG A 17 -39.99 17.31 -28.97
CA ARG A 17 -41.39 17.36 -28.54
C ARG A 17 -41.67 16.19 -27.58
N ILE A 18 -42.18 16.53 -26.41
CA ILE A 18 -42.67 15.58 -25.41
C ILE A 18 -44.04 15.08 -25.83
N MET A 19 -44.18 13.83 -26.20
CA MET A 19 -45.49 13.13 -26.26
C MET A 19 -45.73 12.41 -24.92
N PRO A 20 -46.93 12.57 -24.33
CA PRO A 20 -47.28 11.77 -23.16
C PRO A 20 -47.83 10.40 -23.60
N SER A 21 -47.07 9.35 -23.37
CA SER A 21 -47.56 7.99 -23.47
C SER A 21 -47.70 7.41 -22.07
N ARG A 22 -48.92 6.98 -21.79
CA ARG A 22 -49.36 6.31 -20.55
C ARG A 22 -48.76 4.91 -20.43
N LEU A 23 -48.66 4.48 -19.17
CA LEU A 23 -48.55 3.12 -18.63
C LEU A 23 -47.22 2.36 -18.85
N SER A 24 -46.59 2.11 -17.77
CA SER A 24 -46.48 0.85 -17.02
C SER A 24 -45.40 1.00 -15.94
N LEU A 25 -45.83 1.09 -14.69
CA LEU A 25 -44.96 0.89 -13.52
C LEU A 25 -44.59 -0.61 -13.47
N LEU A 26 -43.44 -0.94 -14.03
CA LEU A 26 -42.70 -2.13 -13.67
C LEU A 26 -41.48 -1.67 -12.85
N ALA A 27 -41.67 -1.71 -11.52
CA ALA A 27 -40.60 -1.53 -10.57
C ALA A 27 -39.64 -2.72 -10.65
N ILE A 28 -38.64 -2.62 -11.49
CA ILE A 28 -37.51 -3.56 -11.49
C ILE A 28 -36.66 -3.18 -10.26
N LEU A 29 -36.87 -3.91 -9.17
CA LEU A 29 -35.95 -3.93 -8.02
C LEU A 29 -34.63 -4.55 -8.46
N PHE A 30 -33.76 -3.73 -9.02
CA PHE A 30 -32.35 -4.08 -9.13
C PHE A 30 -31.77 -4.12 -7.72
N GLY A 31 -31.75 -5.34 -7.15
CA GLY A 31 -30.99 -5.61 -5.96
C GLY A 31 -29.52 -5.35 -6.24
N PHE A 32 -29.02 -4.17 -5.85
CA PHE A 32 -27.59 -3.91 -5.73
C PHE A 32 -27.06 -4.79 -4.61
N THR A 33 -26.63 -6.00 -4.97
CA THR A 33 -25.75 -6.78 -4.09
C THR A 33 -24.42 -6.04 -4.01
N GLY A 34 -24.35 -5.11 -3.05
CA GLY A 34 -23.12 -4.43 -2.71
C GLY A 34 -22.10 -5.48 -2.24
N TYR A 35 -21.13 -5.80 -3.06
CA TYR A 35 -19.94 -6.53 -2.64
C TYR A 35 -19.17 -5.66 -1.64
N SER A 36 -19.50 -5.81 -0.35
CA SER A 36 -18.71 -5.24 0.72
C SER A 36 -17.35 -5.92 0.71
N HIS A 37 -16.36 -5.30 0.10
CA HIS A 37 -14.97 -5.68 0.28
C HIS A 37 -14.62 -5.41 1.75
N SER A 38 -14.70 -6.44 2.58
CA SER A 38 -14.22 -6.40 3.95
C SER A 38 -12.70 -6.30 3.91
N THR A 39 -12.17 -5.08 3.95
CA THR A 39 -10.75 -4.84 4.18
C THR A 39 -10.45 -5.22 5.62
N THR A 40 -9.96 -6.43 5.81
CA THR A 40 -9.42 -6.89 7.11
C THR A 40 -8.27 -5.97 7.49
N LYS A 41 -8.51 -5.12 8.50
CA LYS A 41 -7.50 -4.20 9.04
C LYS A 41 -6.52 -5.01 9.87
N SER A 42 -5.60 -5.72 9.19
CA SER A 42 -4.54 -6.46 9.88
C SER A 42 -3.65 -5.49 10.66
N THR A 43 -3.34 -5.84 11.91
CA THR A 43 -2.39 -5.11 12.74
C THR A 43 -0.95 -5.53 12.51
N GLN A 44 -0.71 -6.63 11.81
CA GLN A 44 0.60 -7.20 11.50
C GLN A 44 1.03 -6.87 10.07
N CYS A 45 2.34 -6.98 9.80
CA CYS A 45 2.86 -7.01 8.44
C CYS A 45 2.28 -8.21 7.69
N PRO A 46 1.77 -8.05 6.45
CA PRO A 46 1.44 -9.19 5.60
C PRO A 46 2.66 -10.12 5.46
N VAL A 47 2.44 -11.43 5.55
CA VAL A 47 3.52 -12.42 5.41
C VAL A 47 4.13 -12.44 4.01
N GLU A 48 3.36 -12.04 3.00
CA GLU A 48 3.79 -11.88 1.61
C GLU A 48 2.99 -10.79 0.91
N ILE A 49 3.55 -10.24 -0.15
CA ILE A 49 2.86 -9.33 -1.08
C ILE A 49 3.03 -9.81 -2.52
N LYS A 50 2.13 -9.41 -3.40
CA LYS A 50 2.19 -9.66 -4.85
C LYS A 50 2.12 -8.34 -5.59
N PRO A 51 3.23 -7.61 -5.69
CA PRO A 51 3.26 -6.35 -6.40
C PRO A 51 3.18 -6.56 -7.91
N GLN A 52 2.48 -5.69 -8.60
CA GLN A 52 2.58 -5.57 -10.04
C GLN A 52 3.77 -4.67 -10.38
N GLN A 53 4.74 -5.21 -11.13
CA GLN A 53 5.91 -4.45 -11.57
C GLN A 53 5.79 -4.16 -13.07
N THR A 54 6.14 -2.93 -13.48
CA THR A 54 6.15 -2.51 -14.87
C THR A 54 7.45 -1.81 -15.19
N LEU A 55 7.95 -2.00 -16.41
CA LEU A 55 9.12 -1.29 -16.90
C LEU A 55 8.72 0.16 -17.25
N LEU A 56 9.39 1.14 -16.67
CA LEU A 56 9.16 2.56 -16.97
C LEU A 56 9.70 2.95 -18.34
N VAL A 57 10.79 2.31 -18.77
CA VAL A 57 11.45 2.58 -20.07
C VAL A 57 11.43 1.31 -20.90
N LYS A 58 10.86 1.39 -22.11
CA LYS A 58 10.92 0.30 -23.08
C LYS A 58 12.29 0.23 -23.73
N HIS A 59 12.87 -0.97 -23.81
CA HIS A 59 14.11 -1.23 -24.53
C HIS A 59 13.79 -1.92 -25.85
N GLU A 60 14.29 -1.37 -26.95
CA GLU A 60 14.05 -1.91 -28.28
C GLU A 60 14.63 -3.33 -28.42
N GLY A 61 13.85 -4.24 -28.98
CA GLY A 61 14.22 -5.65 -29.14
C GLY A 61 14.05 -6.52 -27.91
N TRP A 62 13.56 -5.96 -26.77
CA TRP A 62 13.33 -6.71 -25.55
C TRP A 62 11.84 -6.83 -25.22
N ALA A 63 11.40 -8.06 -24.92
CA ALA A 63 10.07 -8.30 -24.37
C ALA A 63 10.10 -8.32 -22.85
N VAL A 64 9.06 -7.78 -22.23
CA VAL A 64 8.91 -7.80 -20.77
C VAL A 64 7.97 -8.92 -20.38
N SER A 65 8.42 -9.79 -19.48
CA SER A 65 7.58 -10.77 -18.80
C SER A 65 7.60 -10.47 -17.29
N THR A 66 6.43 -10.47 -16.68
CA THR A 66 6.31 -10.37 -15.24
C THR A 66 6.07 -11.75 -14.66
N GLU A 67 7.02 -12.24 -13.89
CA GLU A 67 6.77 -13.44 -13.09
C GLU A 67 5.87 -13.09 -11.92
N ASN A 68 4.89 -13.95 -11.67
CA ASN A 68 4.01 -13.81 -10.50
C ASN A 68 4.75 -14.30 -9.24
N THR A 69 5.80 -13.58 -8.85
CA THR A 69 6.62 -13.93 -7.71
C THR A 69 5.95 -13.54 -6.40
N ARG A 70 5.99 -14.44 -5.45
CA ARG A 70 5.65 -14.15 -4.05
C ARG A 70 6.82 -13.41 -3.41
N ASN A 71 6.53 -12.27 -2.83
CA ASN A 71 7.53 -11.46 -2.14
C ASN A 71 7.31 -11.62 -0.63
N PRO A 72 8.06 -12.53 0.04
CA PRO A 72 7.89 -12.77 1.46
C PRO A 72 8.36 -11.59 2.29
N LEU A 73 7.78 -11.44 3.49
CA LEU A 73 8.26 -10.51 4.49
C LEU A 73 9.68 -10.89 4.90
N VAL A 74 10.61 -9.94 4.83
CA VAL A 74 12.03 -10.18 5.20
C VAL A 74 12.51 -9.26 6.31
N SER A 75 11.94 -8.05 6.43
CA SER A 75 12.37 -7.09 7.43
C SER A 75 11.23 -6.29 8.03
N ILE A 76 11.37 -5.95 9.30
CA ILE A 76 10.51 -5.00 9.99
C ILE A 76 11.42 -3.95 10.62
N ARG A 77 11.15 -2.69 10.35
CA ARG A 77 11.92 -1.54 10.85
C ARG A 77 11.00 -0.52 11.48
N ILE A 78 11.55 0.27 12.37
CA ILE A 78 10.84 1.38 13.00
C ILE A 78 11.50 2.69 12.56
N SER A 79 10.70 3.70 12.24
CA SER A 79 11.17 5.06 11.99
C SER A 79 10.52 6.05 12.92
N GLU A 80 11.23 7.13 13.22
CA GLU A 80 10.64 8.33 13.78
C GLU A 80 10.25 9.27 12.66
N GLY A 81 8.98 9.69 12.62
CA GLY A 81 8.41 10.41 11.49
C GLY A 81 8.12 9.51 10.29
N ASN A 82 7.71 10.09 9.18
CA ASN A 82 7.33 9.35 7.98
C ASN A 82 8.50 8.53 7.42
N PRO A 83 8.35 7.23 7.13
CA PRO A 83 9.40 6.39 6.56
C PRO A 83 10.02 6.90 5.26
N SER A 84 9.33 7.73 4.48
CA SER A 84 9.90 8.39 3.30
C SER A 84 11.05 9.33 3.61
N GLU A 85 11.17 9.78 4.86
CA GLU A 85 12.28 10.63 5.34
C GLU A 85 13.53 9.82 5.74
N ILE A 86 13.45 8.48 5.70
CA ILE A 86 14.55 7.54 5.95
C ILE A 86 15.17 7.69 7.36
N ALA A 87 14.41 8.12 8.35
CA ALA A 87 14.85 8.24 9.74
C ALA A 87 14.67 6.90 10.50
N TRP A 88 15.40 5.85 10.08
CA TRP A 88 15.33 4.54 10.70
C TRP A 88 15.98 4.52 12.07
N LEU A 89 15.26 3.98 13.05
CA LEU A 89 15.78 3.77 14.40
C LEU A 89 16.63 2.50 14.47
N ILE A 90 17.72 2.59 15.21
CA ILE A 90 18.56 1.43 15.53
C ILE A 90 17.91 0.67 16.70
N PRO A 91 17.75 -0.67 16.61
CA PRO A 91 17.22 -1.46 17.71
C PRO A 91 18.18 -1.44 18.90
N THR A 92 17.62 -1.52 20.11
CA THR A 92 18.39 -1.71 21.34
C THR A 92 18.95 -3.12 21.37
N THR A 93 20.18 -3.26 21.82
CA THR A 93 20.79 -4.59 21.99
C THR A 93 20.01 -5.38 23.04
N THR A 94 19.65 -6.63 22.70
CA THR A 94 19.02 -7.59 23.60
C THR A 94 19.94 -8.78 23.81
N SER A 95 19.77 -9.53 24.91
CA SER A 95 20.49 -10.78 25.13
C SER A 95 20.08 -11.91 24.18
N ASN A 96 18.91 -11.77 23.53
CA ASN A 96 18.41 -12.72 22.56
C ASN A 96 18.62 -12.21 21.13
N PRO A 97 19.53 -12.79 20.34
CA PRO A 97 19.82 -12.35 18.99
C PRO A 97 18.67 -12.61 17.96
N SER A 98 17.61 -13.33 18.37
CA SER A 98 16.39 -13.50 17.57
C SER A 98 15.35 -12.39 17.86
N VAL A 99 15.68 -11.41 18.66
CA VAL A 99 14.74 -10.39 19.07
C VAL A 99 15.37 -9.00 18.88
N LEU A 100 14.72 -8.17 18.10
CA LEU A 100 15.03 -6.75 17.99
C LEU A 100 14.03 -5.97 18.84
N GLN A 101 14.51 -4.93 19.52
CA GLN A 101 13.67 -4.11 20.38
C GLN A 101 13.96 -2.63 20.16
N TRP A 102 12.92 -1.82 20.17
CA TRP A 102 13.01 -0.36 20.13
C TRP A 102 12.27 0.23 21.30
N LEU A 103 12.88 1.16 21.96
CA LEU A 103 12.22 2.05 22.91
C LEU A 103 11.69 3.26 22.14
N LEU A 104 10.46 3.66 22.42
CA LEU A 104 9.75 4.73 21.73
C LEU A 104 9.43 5.85 22.74
N PRO A 105 10.38 6.74 23.06
CA PRO A 105 10.11 7.89 23.91
C PRO A 105 9.04 8.79 23.28
N LYS A 106 8.49 9.73 24.03
CA LYS A 106 7.52 10.68 23.48
C LYS A 106 8.17 11.48 22.35
N SER A 107 7.49 11.53 21.21
CA SER A 107 7.93 12.27 20.02
C SER A 107 6.75 12.97 19.37
N ASP A 108 6.93 14.21 18.96
CA ASP A 108 5.94 14.98 18.20
C ASP A 108 5.78 14.45 16.79
N ARG A 109 6.83 13.87 16.20
CA ARG A 109 6.84 13.27 14.86
C ARG A 109 6.12 11.92 14.83
N GLY A 110 5.97 11.26 15.99
CA GLY A 110 5.42 9.91 16.09
C GLY A 110 6.33 8.85 15.48
N TYR A 111 5.87 7.60 15.53
CA TYR A 111 6.63 6.43 15.06
C TYR A 111 5.82 5.65 14.05
N TRP A 112 6.55 4.97 13.15
CA TRP A 112 5.98 4.15 12.11
C TRP A 112 6.67 2.80 12.06
N VAL A 113 5.90 1.74 11.82
CA VAL A 113 6.44 0.42 11.46
C VAL A 113 6.46 0.30 9.95
N ALA A 114 7.56 -0.23 9.43
CA ALA A 114 7.79 -0.46 8.01
C ALA A 114 8.10 -1.94 7.77
N CYS A 115 7.35 -2.58 6.89
CA CYS A 115 7.46 -3.97 6.49
C CYS A 115 8.17 -4.02 5.13
N GLY A 116 9.35 -4.60 5.07
CA GLY A 116 10.15 -4.78 3.86
C GLY A 116 10.05 -6.21 3.33
N TYR A 117 9.98 -6.36 2.02
CA TYR A 117 9.72 -7.63 1.34
C TYR A 117 10.88 -8.02 0.44
N GLY A 118 11.13 -9.32 0.32
CA GLY A 118 12.15 -9.87 -0.58
C GLY A 118 11.84 -9.58 -2.05
N SER A 119 12.89 -9.46 -2.87
CA SER A 119 12.80 -9.30 -4.32
C SER A 119 11.97 -8.10 -4.82
N THR A 120 11.80 -7.08 -3.97
CA THR A 120 11.12 -5.82 -4.32
C THR A 120 11.66 -4.66 -3.50
N SER A 121 11.56 -3.44 -4.04
CA SER A 121 11.84 -2.20 -3.32
C SER A 121 10.62 -1.66 -2.56
N LEU A 122 9.47 -2.32 -2.66
CA LEU A 122 8.26 -1.87 -1.98
C LEU A 122 8.35 -2.09 -0.48
N ILE A 123 7.90 -1.08 0.25
CA ILE A 123 7.79 -1.07 1.71
C ILE A 123 6.37 -0.69 2.07
N LEU A 124 5.72 -1.53 2.86
CA LEU A 124 4.45 -1.16 3.47
C LEU A 124 4.70 -0.55 4.84
N PHE A 125 4.04 0.55 5.16
CA PHE A 125 4.21 1.21 6.44
C PHE A 125 2.90 1.72 7.01
N ARG A 126 2.86 1.83 8.34
CA ARG A 126 1.72 2.34 9.09
C ARG A 126 2.17 3.03 10.37
N PRO A 127 1.40 4.01 10.87
CA PRO A 127 1.71 4.66 12.14
C PRO A 127 1.56 3.68 13.32
N ILE A 128 2.44 3.85 14.31
CA ILE A 128 2.36 3.22 15.61
C ILE A 128 1.54 4.13 16.54
N LEU A 129 0.69 3.53 17.37
CA LEU A 129 -0.11 4.31 18.32
C LEU A 129 0.82 5.05 19.29
N ARG A 130 0.54 6.34 19.53
CA ARG A 130 1.34 7.19 20.42
C ARG A 130 1.38 6.73 21.89
N ALA A 131 0.44 5.86 22.28
CA ALA A 131 0.40 5.27 23.60
C ALA A 131 1.47 4.19 23.81
N TYR A 132 2.06 3.67 22.72
CA TYR A 132 3.07 2.62 22.80
C TYR A 132 4.45 3.21 23.08
N SER A 133 5.16 2.57 24.00
CA SER A 133 6.51 2.99 24.44
C SER A 133 7.61 2.04 23.96
N LYS A 134 7.24 0.90 23.41
CA LYS A 134 8.19 -0.14 22.99
C LYS A 134 7.63 -0.96 21.84
N CYS A 135 8.49 -1.31 20.88
CA CYS A 135 8.22 -2.34 19.87
C CYS A 135 9.24 -3.46 19.93
N THR A 136 8.79 -4.67 19.69
CA THR A 136 9.60 -5.89 19.65
C THR A 136 9.33 -6.59 18.32
N VAL A 137 10.39 -7.04 17.64
CA VAL A 137 10.35 -7.83 16.41
C VAL A 137 11.04 -9.15 16.67
N TRP A 138 10.44 -10.25 16.22
CA TRP A 138 11.01 -11.58 16.29
C TRP A 138 11.58 -11.98 14.93
N LEU A 139 12.76 -12.58 14.96
CA LEU A 139 13.49 -13.03 13.79
C LEU A 139 13.50 -14.57 13.73
N ASP A 140 13.33 -15.08 12.53
CA ASP A 140 13.62 -16.47 12.21
C ASP A 140 15.10 -16.58 11.83
N LYS A 141 15.83 -17.41 12.57
CA LYS A 141 17.26 -17.65 12.39
C LYS A 141 17.58 -18.75 11.39
N ASP A 142 16.61 -19.52 10.97
CA ASP A 142 16.79 -20.58 9.99
C ASP A 142 17.15 -20.02 8.61
N PHE A 143 17.01 -18.69 8.46
CA PHE A 143 17.43 -17.94 7.29
C PHE A 143 18.74 -17.17 7.52
N SER A 144 19.51 -17.00 6.46
CA SER A 144 20.73 -16.18 6.46
C SER A 144 20.66 -15.13 5.32
N PRO A 145 20.51 -13.84 5.63
CA PRO A 145 20.34 -13.25 6.96
C PRO A 145 18.99 -13.59 7.61
N PRO A 146 18.88 -13.52 8.95
CA PRO A 146 17.63 -13.75 9.66
C PRO A 146 16.50 -12.84 9.17
N ILE A 147 15.29 -13.38 9.00
CA ILE A 147 14.12 -12.65 8.51
C ILE A 147 13.14 -12.33 9.65
N ALA A 148 12.45 -11.20 9.52
CA ALA A 148 11.40 -10.81 10.48
C ALA A 148 10.13 -11.64 10.27
N THR A 149 9.53 -12.13 11.35
CA THR A 149 8.31 -12.96 11.29
C THR A 149 7.08 -12.22 11.82
N LYS A 150 7.23 -11.44 12.89
CA LYS A 150 6.14 -10.69 13.52
C LYS A 150 6.69 -9.52 14.31
N TYR A 151 5.80 -8.62 14.71
CA TYR A 151 6.11 -7.56 15.66
C TYR A 151 4.97 -7.33 16.64
N GLU A 152 5.28 -6.74 17.77
CA GLU A 152 4.33 -6.28 18.78
C GLU A 152 4.80 -4.94 19.33
N CYS A 153 3.89 -3.98 19.46
CA CYS A 153 4.14 -2.71 20.13
C CYS A 153 3.18 -2.55 21.33
N LYS A 154 3.70 -2.04 22.45
CA LYS A 154 2.95 -1.83 23.70
C LYS A 154 3.43 -0.62 24.48
#